data_2d0ab475fe89077d51232844981a1031
#
_entry.id   2d0ab475fe89077d51232844981a1031
#
_cell.length_a   1.000
_cell.length_b   1.000
_cell.length_c   1.000
_cell.angle_alpha   90.00
_cell.angle_beta   90.00
_cell.angle_gamma   90.00
#
_symmetry.space_group_name_H-M   'P 1'
#
loop_
_entity.id
_entity.type
_entity.pdbx_description
1 polymer ?
#
loop_
_entity_poly.entity_id
_entity_poly.type
_entity_poly.pdbx_seq_one_letter_code
_entity_poly.pdbx_strand_id
1 'polypeptide(L)'
;MQHETRMAIAGLRLKSTPEDVRSLPLTEDITVVDGQAVSVLSTGETCGAAAAGNQIGVVVFQHVGKSGRTADGKAEAYVQYDTLPVMTQGRIWVKPSEVITARGQAAKVYATAATGALSQTAEGNIEVVGAYWDVPTNSDGLAVVHLG
;
A
#
# COMPACT_ATOMS: atom_id res chain seq x y z
N MET A 1 18.08 7.03 28.42
CA MET A 1 18.02 7.63 27.16
C MET A 1 16.66 7.44 26.53
N GLN A 2 16.15 8.45 26.01
CA GLN A 2 14.88 8.38 25.40
C GLN A 2 15.02 8.08 23.94
N HIS A 3 14.48 6.98 23.53
CA HIS A 3 14.33 6.77 22.16
C HIS A 3 13.17 7.54 21.69
N GLU A 4 13.37 8.30 20.68
CA GLU A 4 12.30 8.74 19.93
C GLU A 4 11.60 7.60 19.35
N THR A 5 10.43 7.33 19.82
CA THR A 5 9.61 6.32 19.22
C THR A 5 9.01 6.92 17.99
N ARG A 6 9.49 6.54 16.84
CA ARG A 6 8.85 6.95 15.62
C ARG A 6 7.52 6.30 15.55
N MET A 7 6.48 7.10 15.46
CA MET A 7 5.17 6.58 15.18
C MET A 7 5.19 6.03 13.76
N ALA A 8 4.75 4.80 13.62
CA ALA A 8 4.55 4.24 12.29
C ALA A 8 3.37 4.95 11.64
N ILE A 9 3.49 5.19 10.34
CA ILE A 9 2.42 5.76 9.54
C ILE A 9 2.24 4.92 8.29
N ALA A 10 1.03 4.92 7.74
CA ALA A 10 0.74 4.16 6.53
C ALA A 10 1.66 4.62 5.40
N GLY A 11 2.24 3.68 4.69
CA GLY A 11 3.16 3.94 3.61
C GLY A 11 4.61 4.11 4.02
N LEU A 12 4.92 4.08 5.32
CA LEU A 12 6.30 4.20 5.78
C LEU A 12 7.04 2.89 5.57
N ARG A 13 8.17 2.96 4.86
CA ARG A 13 8.97 1.77 4.57
C ARG A 13 9.75 1.32 5.79
N LEU A 14 9.88 0.00 5.96
CA LEU A 14 10.87 -0.55 6.87
C LEU A 14 12.09 -0.94 6.05
N LYS A 15 13.27 -0.76 6.64
CA LYS A 15 14.48 -1.15 5.96
C LYS A 15 14.46 -2.65 5.70
N SER A 16 14.61 -3.03 4.45
CA SER A 16 14.73 -4.42 4.06
C SER A 16 15.50 -4.49 2.75
N THR A 17 16.03 -5.66 2.45
CA THR A 17 16.67 -5.93 1.19
C THR A 17 16.18 -7.27 0.71
N PRO A 18 15.83 -7.38 -0.59
CA PRO A 18 15.82 -6.31 -1.59
C PRO A 18 14.58 -5.42 -1.48
N GLU A 19 14.69 -4.25 -2.09
CA GLU A 19 13.61 -3.28 -2.10
C GLU A 19 13.50 -2.66 -3.49
N ASP A 20 12.30 -2.49 -4.00
CA ASP A 20 12.08 -1.87 -5.30
C ASP A 20 10.92 -0.88 -5.20
N VAL A 21 11.22 0.39 -5.39
CA VAL A 21 10.25 1.48 -5.38
C VAL A 21 10.39 2.24 -6.69
N ARG A 22 9.28 2.42 -7.40
CA ARG A 22 9.26 3.13 -8.68
C ARG A 22 8.30 4.29 -8.62
N SER A 23 8.61 5.35 -9.35
CA SER A 23 7.71 6.47 -9.52
C SER A 23 6.83 6.22 -10.73
N LEU A 24 5.53 6.04 -10.51
CA LEU A 24 4.59 5.71 -11.58
C LEU A 24 3.47 6.74 -11.64
N PRO A 25 3.17 7.30 -12.82
CA PRO A 25 2.04 8.21 -12.95
C PRO A 25 0.72 7.45 -12.83
N LEU A 26 -0.23 8.04 -12.11
CA LEU A 26 -1.57 7.49 -11.94
C LEU A 26 -2.40 7.90 -13.14
N THR A 27 -2.83 6.92 -13.94
CA THR A 27 -3.55 7.22 -15.18
C THR A 27 -5.06 7.11 -15.06
N GLU A 28 -5.55 6.56 -13.96
CA GLU A 28 -7.00 6.38 -13.77
C GLU A 28 -7.57 7.47 -12.87
N ASP A 29 -8.84 7.79 -13.08
CA ASP A 29 -9.53 8.81 -12.28
C ASP A 29 -9.97 8.22 -10.95
N ILE A 30 -9.02 8.04 -10.07
CA ILE A 30 -9.23 7.51 -8.72
C ILE A 30 -8.42 8.35 -7.72
N THR A 31 -8.75 8.18 -6.45
CA THR A 31 -8.03 8.84 -5.36
C THR A 31 -7.28 7.77 -4.57
N VAL A 32 -5.99 7.99 -4.36
CA VAL A 32 -5.12 7.04 -3.66
C VAL A 32 -4.40 7.74 -2.53
N VAL A 33 -4.33 7.10 -1.38
CA VAL A 33 -3.54 7.60 -0.24
C VAL A 33 -2.36 6.68 0.03
N ASP A 34 -1.42 7.16 0.83
CA ASP A 34 -0.23 6.39 1.19
C ASP A 34 -0.63 5.06 1.84
N GLY A 35 0.08 4.01 1.51
CA GLY A 35 -0.16 2.68 2.09
C GLY A 35 -1.26 1.89 1.41
N GLN A 36 -1.87 2.39 0.35
CA GLN A 36 -2.87 1.65 -0.39
C GLN A 36 -2.25 0.90 -1.58
N ALA A 37 -2.94 -0.15 -2.03
CA ALA A 37 -2.50 -0.96 -3.14
C ALA A 37 -2.91 -0.34 -4.47
N VAL A 38 -2.04 -0.44 -5.46
CA VAL A 38 -2.34 -0.02 -6.84
C VAL A 38 -1.82 -1.08 -7.79
N SER A 39 -2.40 -1.16 -8.98
CA SER A 39 -1.89 -2.02 -10.05
C SER A 39 -0.77 -1.32 -10.81
N VAL A 40 0.25 -2.07 -11.17
CA VAL A 40 1.30 -1.61 -12.08
C VAL A 40 0.83 -1.93 -13.49
N LEU A 41 0.72 -0.92 -14.34
CA LEU A 41 0.14 -1.03 -15.68
C LEU A 41 1.18 -0.72 -16.75
N SER A 42 0.83 -1.01 -18.01
CA SER A 42 1.64 -0.66 -19.19
C SER A 42 3.09 -1.10 -19.06
N THR A 43 3.29 -2.37 -18.68
CA THR A 43 4.62 -2.97 -18.51
C THR A 43 5.53 -2.19 -17.55
N GLY A 44 4.94 -1.64 -16.50
CA GLY A 44 5.69 -0.99 -15.43
C GLY A 44 5.85 0.50 -15.57
N GLU A 45 5.11 1.13 -16.47
CA GLU A 45 5.26 2.56 -16.74
C GLU A 45 4.21 3.43 -16.06
N THR A 46 3.05 2.86 -15.71
CA THR A 46 1.96 3.62 -15.08
C THR A 46 1.35 2.80 -13.95
N CYS A 47 0.42 3.40 -13.20
CA CYS A 47 -0.33 2.69 -12.17
C CYS A 47 -1.80 3.09 -12.21
N GLY A 48 -2.63 2.26 -11.59
CA GLY A 48 -4.07 2.47 -11.52
C GLY A 48 -4.69 1.67 -10.40
N ALA A 49 -6.01 1.55 -10.39
CA ALA A 49 -6.72 0.84 -9.35
C ALA A 49 -6.28 -0.63 -9.28
N ALA A 50 -6.20 -1.18 -8.09
CA ALA A 50 -5.84 -2.58 -7.89
C ALA A 50 -6.84 -3.48 -8.62
N ALA A 51 -6.34 -4.38 -9.45
CA ALA A 51 -7.16 -5.29 -10.23
C ALA A 51 -6.48 -6.65 -10.35
N ALA A 52 -7.28 -7.69 -10.46
CA ALA A 52 -6.77 -9.05 -10.58
C ALA A 52 -5.96 -9.20 -11.86
N GLY A 53 -4.91 -10.01 -11.81
CA GLY A 53 -4.08 -10.29 -12.96
C GLY A 53 -2.95 -9.30 -13.18
N ASN A 54 -2.92 -8.21 -12.46
CA ASN A 54 -1.85 -7.22 -12.55
C ASN A 54 -0.86 -7.39 -11.40
N GLN A 55 0.36 -6.91 -11.61
CA GLN A 55 1.29 -6.77 -10.49
C GLN A 55 0.76 -5.69 -9.57
N ILE A 56 0.74 -5.96 -8.28
CA ILE A 56 0.23 -5.02 -7.28
C ILE A 56 1.40 -4.48 -6.47
N GLY A 57 1.42 -3.16 -6.30
CA GLY A 57 2.36 -2.51 -5.40
C GLY A 57 1.62 -1.69 -4.35
N VAL A 58 2.36 -1.15 -3.41
CA VAL A 58 1.81 -0.33 -2.32
C VAL A 58 2.45 1.04 -2.35
N VAL A 59 1.64 2.08 -2.18
CA VAL A 59 2.11 3.47 -2.27
C VAL A 59 2.91 3.83 -1.03
N VAL A 60 4.14 4.30 -1.25
CA VAL A 60 5.06 4.71 -0.18
C VAL A 60 4.69 6.11 0.29
N PHE A 61 4.84 6.37 1.59
CA PHE A 61 4.58 7.69 2.14
C PHE A 61 5.47 8.75 1.51
N GLN A 62 4.87 9.88 1.16
CA GLN A 62 5.58 11.02 0.59
C GLN A 62 4.87 12.30 1.01
N HIS A 63 5.64 13.33 1.34
CA HIS A 63 5.07 14.60 1.81
C HIS A 63 4.53 15.47 0.69
N VAL A 64 4.97 15.27 -0.53
CA VAL A 64 4.66 16.14 -1.67
C VAL A 64 4.08 15.33 -2.82
N GLY A 65 3.64 15.99 -3.86
CA GLY A 65 3.17 15.33 -5.08
C GLY A 65 1.70 14.93 -5.06
N LYS A 66 0.96 15.31 -4.04
CA LYS A 66 -0.45 14.98 -3.90
C LYS A 66 -1.29 16.19 -4.27
N SER A 67 -2.05 16.08 -5.34
CA SER A 67 -2.85 17.20 -5.87
C SER A 67 -4.28 17.21 -5.38
N GLY A 68 -4.70 16.20 -4.65
CA GLY A 68 -6.09 16.05 -4.21
C GLY A 68 -6.24 15.77 -2.74
N ARG A 69 -7.47 15.43 -2.37
CA ARG A 69 -7.81 15.08 -0.99
C ARG A 69 -8.71 13.86 -0.98
N THR A 70 -8.77 13.21 0.17
CA THR A 70 -9.71 12.09 0.36
C THR A 70 -11.14 12.59 0.21
N ALA A 71 -12.09 11.67 0.03
CA ALA A 71 -13.48 12.02 -0.19
C ALA A 71 -14.08 12.87 0.94
N ASP A 72 -13.58 12.72 2.17
CA ASP A 72 -14.03 13.52 3.31
C ASP A 72 -13.23 14.82 3.46
N GLY A 73 -12.28 15.08 2.57
CA GLY A 73 -11.49 16.31 2.57
C GLY A 73 -10.46 16.42 3.68
N LYS A 74 -10.22 15.36 4.44
CA LYS A 74 -9.38 15.44 5.63
C LYS A 74 -7.91 15.16 5.39
N ALA A 75 -7.57 14.40 4.36
CA ALA A 75 -6.18 14.03 4.10
C ALA A 75 -5.82 14.32 2.65
N GLU A 76 -4.57 14.68 2.43
CA GLU A 76 -4.05 14.84 1.07
C GLU A 76 -3.99 13.49 0.39
N ALA A 77 -4.22 13.45 -0.90
CA ALA A 77 -4.26 12.24 -1.69
C ALA A 77 -3.73 12.48 -3.10
N TYR A 78 -3.29 11.39 -3.74
CA TYR A 78 -2.94 11.41 -5.14
C TYR A 78 -4.21 11.28 -5.97
N VAL A 79 -4.27 12.02 -7.05
CA VAL A 79 -5.36 11.94 -8.03
C VAL A 79 -4.78 11.69 -9.41
N GLN A 80 -5.66 11.54 -10.40
CA GLN A 80 -5.25 11.26 -11.77
C GLN A 80 -4.16 12.24 -12.23
N TYR A 81 -3.14 11.70 -12.85
CA TYR A 81 -1.95 12.39 -13.38
C TYR A 81 -0.89 12.75 -12.34
N ASP A 82 -1.12 12.48 -11.06
CA ASP A 82 -0.05 12.57 -10.07
C ASP A 82 0.92 11.41 -10.24
N THR A 83 2.16 11.58 -9.81
CA THR A 83 3.16 10.50 -9.82
C THR A 83 3.29 9.93 -8.43
N LEU A 84 3.11 8.62 -8.30
CA LEU A 84 3.10 7.92 -7.03
C LEU A 84 4.38 7.10 -6.85
N PRO A 85 4.98 7.11 -5.65
CA PRO A 85 6.06 6.17 -5.33
C PRO A 85 5.43 4.82 -4.98
N VAL A 86 5.63 3.81 -5.82
CA VAL A 86 5.01 2.49 -5.67
C VAL A 86 6.07 1.46 -5.35
N MET A 87 5.92 0.78 -4.21
CA MET A 87 6.80 -0.31 -3.80
C MET A 87 6.23 -1.63 -4.30
N THR A 88 7.04 -2.37 -5.07
CA THR A 88 6.67 -3.71 -5.53
C THR A 88 7.44 -4.80 -4.81
N GLN A 89 8.47 -4.44 -4.07
CA GLN A 89 9.26 -5.37 -3.28
C GLN A 89 9.77 -4.65 -2.05
N GLY A 90 9.72 -5.28 -0.88
CA GLY A 90 10.16 -4.70 0.38
C GLY A 90 9.11 -4.80 1.46
N ARG A 91 9.33 -4.12 2.58
CA ARG A 91 8.44 -4.13 3.74
C ARG A 91 7.89 -2.73 3.97
N ILE A 92 6.62 -2.64 4.27
CA ILE A 92 5.96 -1.34 4.38
C ILE A 92 4.83 -1.40 5.41
N TRP A 93 4.68 -0.32 6.18
CA TRP A 93 3.54 -0.15 7.09
C TRP A 93 2.30 0.21 6.28
N VAL A 94 1.18 -0.42 6.62
CA VAL A 94 -0.11 -0.11 5.98
C VAL A 94 -1.19 -0.02 7.06
N LYS A 95 -2.29 0.66 6.71
CA LYS A 95 -3.48 0.70 7.56
C LYS A 95 -4.50 -0.24 6.93
N PRO A 96 -4.62 -1.48 7.42
CA PRO A 96 -5.55 -2.43 6.80
C PRO A 96 -7.00 -2.05 7.09
N SER A 97 -7.91 -2.59 6.28
CA SER A 97 -9.34 -2.35 6.46
C SER A 97 -9.94 -3.14 7.62
N GLU A 98 -9.18 -4.05 8.20
CA GLU A 98 -9.60 -4.87 9.34
C GLU A 98 -8.39 -5.18 10.20
N VAL A 99 -8.61 -5.69 11.40
CA VAL A 99 -7.51 -6.09 12.28
C VAL A 99 -6.86 -7.33 11.69
N ILE A 100 -5.54 -7.27 11.46
CA ILE A 100 -4.79 -8.39 10.94
C ILE A 100 -4.28 -9.22 12.10
N THR A 101 -4.61 -10.50 12.10
CA THR A 101 -4.18 -11.44 13.12
C THR A 101 -3.21 -12.47 12.57
N ALA A 102 -3.19 -12.67 11.26
CA ALA A 102 -2.32 -13.64 10.60
C ALA A 102 -0.90 -13.09 10.45
N ARG A 103 0.07 -13.99 10.42
CA ARG A 103 1.47 -13.62 10.29
C ARG A 103 2.25 -14.74 9.61
N GLY A 104 3.26 -14.36 8.84
CA GLY A 104 4.17 -15.30 8.20
C GLY A 104 3.84 -15.54 6.74
N GLN A 105 4.65 -16.36 6.07
CA GLN A 105 4.55 -16.55 4.63
C GLN A 105 3.23 -17.15 4.17
N ALA A 106 2.51 -17.84 5.04
CA ALA A 106 1.20 -18.37 4.70
C ALA A 106 0.07 -17.36 4.89
N ALA A 107 0.36 -16.21 5.47
CA ALA A 107 -0.63 -15.17 5.75
C ALA A 107 -0.76 -14.25 4.55
N LYS A 108 -1.62 -14.62 3.62
CA LYS A 108 -1.75 -13.91 2.34
C LYS A 108 -2.38 -12.54 2.50
N VAL A 109 -2.03 -11.64 1.59
CA VAL A 109 -2.52 -10.27 1.57
C VAL A 109 -3.51 -10.12 0.43
N TYR A 110 -4.62 -9.45 0.70
CA TYR A 110 -5.66 -9.18 -0.29
C TYR A 110 -5.95 -7.69 -0.35
N ALA A 111 -6.34 -7.22 -1.53
CA ALA A 111 -6.63 -5.81 -1.75
C ALA A 111 -8.07 -5.65 -2.24
N THR A 112 -8.73 -4.61 -1.77
CA THR A 112 -10.06 -4.25 -2.26
C THR A 112 -9.90 -3.53 -3.59
N ALA A 113 -10.63 -4.00 -4.61
CA ALA A 113 -10.45 -3.50 -5.97
C ALA A 113 -10.69 -1.99 -6.11
N ALA A 114 -11.70 -1.46 -5.45
CA ALA A 114 -12.07 -0.06 -5.63
C ALA A 114 -11.16 0.91 -4.88
N THR A 115 -10.72 0.53 -3.68
CA THR A 115 -10.02 1.46 -2.78
C THR A 115 -8.54 1.14 -2.59
N GLY A 116 -8.11 -0.08 -2.91
CA GLY A 116 -6.76 -0.52 -2.65
C GLY A 116 -6.47 -0.79 -1.17
N ALA A 117 -7.50 -0.84 -0.33
CA ALA A 117 -7.33 -1.16 1.08
C ALA A 117 -6.88 -2.61 1.23
N LEU A 118 -5.97 -2.88 2.16
CA LEU A 118 -5.40 -4.21 2.33
C LEU A 118 -6.06 -4.95 3.49
N SER A 119 -6.22 -6.25 3.35
CA SER A 119 -6.84 -7.09 4.37
C SER A 119 -6.31 -8.52 4.32
N GLN A 120 -6.73 -9.34 5.27
CA GLN A 120 -6.44 -10.77 5.28
C GLN A 120 -7.63 -11.60 4.76
N THR A 121 -8.71 -10.96 4.35
CA THR A 121 -9.94 -11.61 3.88
C THR A 121 -9.89 -11.80 2.38
N ALA A 122 -10.00 -13.05 1.94
CA ALA A 122 -9.95 -13.36 0.51
C ALA A 122 -11.24 -13.03 -0.21
N GLU A 123 -12.38 -13.21 0.43
CA GLU A 123 -13.67 -13.11 -0.22
C GLU A 123 -13.93 -11.71 -0.75
N GLY A 124 -14.22 -11.61 -2.05
CA GLY A 124 -14.51 -10.32 -2.67
C GLY A 124 -13.29 -9.45 -2.94
N ASN A 125 -12.10 -9.94 -2.64
CA ASN A 125 -10.87 -9.16 -2.77
C ASN A 125 -9.89 -9.81 -3.74
N ILE A 126 -8.83 -9.09 -4.06
CA ILE A 126 -7.82 -9.51 -5.01
C ILE A 126 -6.58 -9.94 -4.25
N GLU A 127 -6.03 -11.10 -4.55
CA GLU A 127 -4.79 -11.55 -3.92
C GLU A 127 -3.61 -10.73 -4.41
N VAL A 128 -2.79 -10.22 -3.49
CA VAL A 128 -1.52 -9.57 -3.82
C VAL A 128 -0.48 -10.69 -3.86
N VAL A 129 -0.21 -11.19 -5.05
CA VAL A 129 0.61 -12.39 -5.23
C VAL A 129 2.04 -12.14 -4.73
N GLY A 130 2.54 -13.08 -3.93
CA GLY A 130 3.90 -13.00 -3.39
C GLY A 130 4.02 -12.20 -2.09
N ALA A 131 2.95 -11.54 -1.67
CA ALA A 131 2.97 -10.75 -0.43
C ALA A 131 2.45 -11.56 0.75
N TYR A 132 2.89 -11.19 1.96
CA TYR A 132 2.36 -11.78 3.18
C TYR A 132 2.40 -10.76 4.31
N TRP A 133 1.59 -11.01 5.35
CA TRP A 133 1.57 -10.16 6.53
C TRP A 133 2.76 -10.51 7.40
N ASP A 134 3.63 -9.54 7.63
CA ASP A 134 4.85 -9.74 8.41
C ASP A 134 4.66 -9.38 9.87
N VAL A 135 3.88 -8.34 10.15
CA VAL A 135 3.55 -7.92 11.51
C VAL A 135 2.05 -7.69 11.59
N PRO A 136 1.35 -8.32 12.56
CA PRO A 136 -0.09 -8.09 12.73
C PRO A 136 -0.39 -6.66 13.14
N THR A 137 -1.66 -6.27 13.10
CA THR A 137 -2.08 -4.93 13.45
C THR A 137 -1.66 -4.58 14.89
N ASN A 138 -0.97 -3.45 15.03
CA ASN A 138 -0.52 -2.97 16.32
C ASN A 138 -1.60 -2.09 16.98
N SER A 139 -1.26 -1.47 18.12
CA SER A 139 -2.21 -0.64 18.85
C SER A 139 -2.61 0.64 18.10
N ASP A 140 -1.82 1.05 17.11
CA ASP A 140 -2.13 2.24 16.31
C ASP A 140 -2.93 1.89 15.07
N GLY A 141 -3.31 0.64 14.90
CA GLY A 141 -4.10 0.20 13.75
C GLY A 141 -3.28 -0.04 12.49
N LEU A 142 -1.97 -0.20 12.61
CA LEU A 142 -1.07 -0.41 11.48
C LEU A 142 -0.47 -1.81 11.50
N ALA A 143 -0.22 -2.35 10.33
CA ALA A 143 0.41 -3.65 10.15
C ALA A 143 1.51 -3.56 9.10
N VAL A 144 2.38 -4.56 9.02
CA VAL A 144 3.46 -4.58 8.05
C VAL A 144 3.20 -5.66 7.02
N VAL A 145 3.30 -5.27 5.75
CA VAL A 145 3.21 -6.17 4.60
C VAL A 145 4.62 -6.38 4.04
N HIS A 146 4.94 -7.62 3.74
CA HIS A 146 6.15 -7.95 3.01
C HIS A 146 5.77 -8.21 1.55
N LEU A 147 6.32 -7.45 0.64
CA LEU A 147 6.05 -7.55 -0.80
C LEU A 147 7.20 -8.27 -1.49
N GLY A 148 6.87 -9.10 -2.44
CA GLY A 148 7.87 -9.80 -3.25
C GLY A 148 8.51 -10.95 -2.55
#